data_697219190d58228379aa01b3b040f58f
#
_entry.id   697219190d58228379aa01b3b040f58f
#
_cell.length_a   1.000
_cell.length_b   1.000
_cell.length_c   1.000
_cell.angle_alpha   90.00
_cell.angle_beta   90.00
_cell.angle_gamma   90.00
#
_symmetry.space_group_name_H-M   'P 1'
#
loop_
_entity.id
_entity.type
_entity.pdbx_description
1 polymer ?
#
loop_
_entity_poly.entity_id
_entity_poly.type
_entity_poly.pdbx_seq_one_letter_code
_entity_poly.pdbx_strand_id
1 'polypeptide(L)'
;MKKRNWRLMLRRVLNLVFSRIVVTGVLLLLQAFWLFALFYWLADYAKWFGGVGVAMSIIMCLALIRQDSTVPEFKISWMILFAVMPVQGGILYLLWGNKRPALGLRHRLERAEDAMAPARKDDPDAAAALQRQDPRAALTARYLHDYGPMPVCGGTAAKYYPDGQSMFADMLPALQGAQHSIYVESFIIGMGEMWGQIHEILRRKAAAGLDVRVIYDDAGCLSLLPHNYAEMMRADGIRAFSFNRCVPVLNLVMNNRDHRKIMVIDGQIAFTGGVNLADEYINKIVRFGYWKDSGVRLDGPGAANLANIFLTFWKAKYPDEDLDAGCDLPAAVPVETDCLVQPFADTPVDREAVAKNVYLELINQAQKRLYICTPYLILDNDLLSCLRLAAKRGVDVRIYTPGVPDKPTIYQLTRSYFPHLLRAGVKIYSYTPGFLHAKTWLVDDRIAAVGTVNLDYRSLYLHFENSVLIYGGAVLDDVRRDLAEIEKESAAVTLADCRTGFFGTLYSAVLRLVAPLC
;
A
#
# COMPACT_ATOMS: atom_id res chain seq x y z
N MET A 1 9.79 -4.74 -50.23
CA MET A 1 10.07 -4.92 -48.79
C MET A 1 10.23 -3.60 -48.02
N LYS A 2 10.91 -2.54 -48.49
CA LYS A 2 11.11 -1.27 -47.75
C LYS A 2 9.83 -0.50 -47.36
N LYS A 3 8.77 -0.47 -48.20
CA LYS A 3 7.51 0.24 -47.93
C LYS A 3 6.67 -0.39 -46.81
N ARG A 4 6.81 -1.69 -46.53
CA ARG A 4 6.06 -2.40 -45.48
C ARG A 4 6.68 -2.14 -44.10
N ASN A 5 8.00 -1.99 -44.03
CA ASN A 5 8.70 -1.64 -42.78
C ASN A 5 8.41 -0.20 -42.32
N TRP A 6 8.31 0.76 -43.24
CA TRP A 6 7.97 2.14 -42.93
C TRP A 6 6.57 2.29 -42.28
N ARG A 7 5.55 1.60 -42.83
CA ARG A 7 4.19 1.63 -42.27
C ARG A 7 4.10 1.01 -40.88
N LEU A 8 4.86 -0.05 -40.63
CA LEU A 8 4.96 -0.66 -39.29
C LEU A 8 5.71 0.23 -38.31
N MET A 9 6.76 0.90 -38.74
CA MET A 9 7.50 1.86 -37.93
C MET A 9 6.65 3.09 -37.62
N LEU A 10 5.93 3.62 -38.61
CA LEU A 10 5.02 4.75 -38.43
C LEU A 10 3.87 4.40 -37.46
N ARG A 11 3.27 3.21 -37.58
CA ARG A 11 2.27 2.73 -36.62
C ARG A 11 2.83 2.60 -35.19
N ARG A 12 4.04 2.09 -35.02
CA ARG A 12 4.71 2.01 -33.71
C ARG A 12 4.95 3.39 -33.13
N VAL A 13 5.45 4.32 -33.92
CA VAL A 13 5.67 5.73 -33.50
C VAL A 13 4.34 6.41 -33.15
N LEU A 14 3.32 6.26 -33.99
CA LEU A 14 1.98 6.81 -33.71
C LEU A 14 1.38 6.20 -32.44
N ASN A 15 1.46 4.87 -32.27
CA ASN A 15 0.99 4.22 -31.05
C ASN A 15 1.77 4.67 -29.79
N LEU A 16 3.06 4.96 -29.91
CA LEU A 16 3.85 5.52 -28.82
C LEU A 16 3.43 6.97 -28.51
N VAL A 17 3.35 7.83 -29.52
CA VAL A 17 2.99 9.25 -29.39
C VAL A 17 1.56 9.42 -28.87
N PHE A 18 0.62 8.60 -29.32
CA PHE A 18 -0.77 8.57 -28.86
C PHE A 18 -1.01 7.56 -27.73
N SER A 19 0.06 7.01 -27.14
CA SER A 19 -0.11 6.19 -25.94
C SER A 19 -0.71 7.02 -24.80
N ARG A 20 -1.54 6.39 -23.98
CA ARG A 20 -2.19 7.02 -22.83
C ARG A 20 -1.19 7.73 -21.92
N ILE A 21 0.00 7.15 -21.74
CA ILE A 21 1.09 7.71 -20.92
C ILE A 21 1.59 9.03 -21.53
N VAL A 22 1.92 9.03 -22.83
CA VAL A 22 2.48 10.22 -23.50
C VAL A 22 1.42 11.32 -23.55
N VAL A 23 0.18 11.02 -23.93
CA VAL A 23 -0.91 12.00 -23.98
C VAL A 23 -1.18 12.58 -22.59
N THR A 24 -1.29 11.71 -21.56
CA THR A 24 -1.49 12.16 -20.17
C THR A 24 -0.31 13.02 -19.70
N GLY A 25 0.93 12.59 -19.96
CA GLY A 25 2.13 13.33 -19.61
C GLY A 25 2.21 14.70 -20.28
N VAL A 26 1.91 14.79 -21.58
CA VAL A 26 1.89 16.07 -22.32
C VAL A 26 0.80 17.00 -21.76
N LEU A 27 -0.40 16.48 -21.50
CA LEU A 27 -1.48 17.30 -20.92
C LEU A 27 -1.15 17.80 -19.51
N LEU A 28 -0.52 16.97 -18.69
CA LEU A 28 -0.03 17.39 -17.36
C LEU A 28 1.07 18.44 -17.46
N LEU A 29 2.02 18.30 -18.38
CA LEU A 29 3.06 19.30 -18.64
C LEU A 29 2.48 20.63 -19.13
N LEU A 30 1.48 20.60 -20.01
CA LEU A 30 0.77 21.79 -20.47
C LEU A 30 0.03 22.48 -19.32
N GLN A 31 -0.62 21.72 -18.44
CA GLN A 31 -1.27 22.28 -17.25
C GLN A 31 -0.23 22.90 -16.28
N ALA A 32 0.88 22.20 -16.04
CA ALA A 32 1.96 22.73 -15.22
C ALA A 32 2.58 24.00 -15.82
N PHE A 33 2.80 24.03 -17.14
CA PHE A 33 3.29 25.21 -17.85
C PHE A 33 2.30 26.38 -17.76
N TRP A 34 1.01 26.12 -17.94
CA TRP A 34 -0.03 27.14 -17.83
C TRP A 34 -0.13 27.70 -16.41
N LEU A 35 -0.03 26.85 -15.38
CA LEU A 35 0.04 27.28 -13.99
C LEU A 35 1.29 28.10 -13.71
N PHE A 36 2.45 27.70 -14.24
CA PHE A 36 3.70 28.46 -14.11
C PHE A 36 3.58 29.83 -14.77
N ALA A 37 3.03 29.90 -16.00
CA ALA A 37 2.80 31.16 -16.71
C ALA A 37 1.82 32.06 -15.95
N LEU A 38 0.75 31.49 -15.36
CA LEU A 38 -0.18 32.24 -14.51
C LEU A 38 0.52 32.79 -13.26
N PHE A 39 1.38 31.98 -12.61
CA PHE A 39 2.14 32.43 -11.44
C PHE A 39 3.15 33.50 -11.77
N TYR A 40 3.83 33.38 -12.92
CA TYR A 40 4.75 34.42 -13.40
C TYR A 40 4.04 35.74 -13.64
N TRP A 41 2.87 35.70 -14.26
CA TRP A 41 2.05 36.90 -14.48
C TRP A 41 1.49 37.49 -13.17
N LEU A 42 1.04 36.68 -12.24
CA LEU A 42 0.57 37.08 -10.91
C LEU A 42 1.72 37.67 -10.04
N ALA A 43 2.97 37.28 -10.27
CA ALA A 43 4.11 37.77 -9.50
C ALA A 43 4.31 39.31 -9.69
N ASP A 44 3.98 39.85 -10.86
CA ASP A 44 4.07 41.28 -11.10
C ASP A 44 3.04 42.10 -10.31
N TYR A 45 1.87 41.51 -10.03
CA TYR A 45 0.84 42.14 -9.21
C TYR A 45 1.09 41.95 -7.69
N ALA A 46 1.85 40.94 -7.29
CA ALA A 46 2.17 40.71 -5.88
C ALA A 46 2.92 41.85 -5.21
N LYS A 47 3.67 42.67 -5.99
CA LYS A 47 4.37 43.85 -5.49
C LYS A 47 3.43 44.93 -4.93
N TRP A 48 2.20 45.00 -5.44
CA TRP A 48 1.18 45.96 -4.99
C TRP A 48 0.40 45.53 -3.77
N PHE A 49 0.39 44.20 -3.48
CA PHE A 49 -0.41 43.58 -2.41
C PHE A 49 0.45 42.98 -1.29
N GLY A 50 1.70 43.45 -1.10
CA GLY A 50 2.62 42.84 -0.13
C GLY A 50 2.03 42.63 1.28
N GLY A 51 1.38 43.65 1.82
CA GLY A 51 0.74 43.57 3.13
C GLY A 51 -0.45 42.58 3.18
N VAL A 52 -1.27 42.59 2.12
CA VAL A 52 -2.40 41.66 1.98
C VAL A 52 -1.89 40.22 1.82
N GLY A 53 -0.83 40.01 1.08
CA GLY A 53 -0.20 38.70 0.91
C GLY A 53 0.30 38.12 2.24
N VAL A 54 0.98 38.93 3.06
CA VAL A 54 1.46 38.51 4.38
C VAL A 54 0.28 38.18 5.29
N ALA A 55 -0.75 39.03 5.36
CA ALA A 55 -1.94 38.76 6.15
C ALA A 55 -2.63 37.43 5.72
N MET A 56 -2.76 37.23 4.41
CA MET A 56 -3.32 35.98 3.86
C MET A 56 -2.47 34.76 4.24
N SER A 57 -1.14 34.82 4.15
CA SER A 57 -0.24 33.75 4.59
C SER A 57 -0.44 33.41 6.05
N ILE A 58 -0.54 34.41 6.93
CA ILE A 58 -0.78 34.20 8.36
C ILE A 58 -2.12 33.51 8.59
N ILE A 59 -3.19 33.98 7.95
CA ILE A 59 -4.53 33.40 8.07
C ILE A 59 -4.52 31.93 7.60
N MET A 60 -3.86 31.64 6.49
CA MET A 60 -3.77 30.28 5.95
C MET A 60 -2.92 29.36 6.84
N CYS A 61 -1.81 29.87 7.38
CA CYS A 61 -1.01 29.11 8.35
C CYS A 61 -1.82 28.80 9.61
N LEU A 62 -2.56 29.77 10.16
CA LEU A 62 -3.44 29.55 11.33
C LEU A 62 -4.55 28.55 11.02
N ALA A 63 -5.19 28.66 9.85
CA ALA A 63 -6.22 27.72 9.41
C ALA A 63 -5.66 26.29 9.27
N LEU A 64 -4.42 26.16 8.76
CA LEU A 64 -3.75 24.87 8.59
C LEU A 64 -3.33 24.27 9.96
N ILE A 65 -2.84 25.10 10.88
CA ILE A 65 -2.48 24.68 12.25
C ILE A 65 -3.72 24.13 12.98
N ARG A 66 -4.89 24.74 12.79
CA ARG A 66 -6.15 24.32 13.41
C ARG A 66 -6.69 22.97 12.92
N GLN A 67 -6.15 22.43 11.83
CA GLN A 67 -6.55 21.11 11.33
C GLN A 67 -5.86 19.99 12.12
N ASP A 68 -6.58 19.32 13.03
CA ASP A 68 -6.02 18.25 13.86
C ASP A 68 -5.70 16.97 13.09
N SER A 69 -6.43 16.71 12.00
CA SER A 69 -6.29 15.48 11.19
C SER A 69 -5.12 15.50 10.20
N THR A 70 -4.33 16.58 10.15
CA THR A 70 -3.21 16.69 9.21
C THR A 70 -1.89 16.49 9.91
N VAL A 71 -1.07 15.57 9.41
CA VAL A 71 0.27 15.27 9.91
C VAL A 71 1.14 16.54 9.88
N PRO A 72 1.93 16.82 10.95
CA PRO A 72 2.75 18.03 11.04
C PRO A 72 3.67 18.27 9.84
N GLU A 73 4.24 17.23 9.28
CA GLU A 73 5.15 17.31 8.14
C GLU A 73 4.45 17.87 6.89
N PHE A 74 3.20 17.48 6.63
CA PHE A 74 2.40 18.10 5.55
C PHE A 74 2.11 19.58 5.83
N LYS A 75 1.86 19.95 7.10
CA LYS A 75 1.61 21.35 7.47
C LYS A 75 2.84 22.22 7.19
N ILE A 76 4.04 21.73 7.57
CA ILE A 76 5.30 22.44 7.37
C ILE A 76 5.54 22.75 5.89
N SER A 77 5.38 21.76 5.02
CA SER A 77 5.56 21.92 3.57
C SER A 77 4.64 23.00 2.99
N TRP A 78 3.36 23.02 3.39
CA TRP A 78 2.40 24.05 2.98
C TRP A 78 2.71 25.43 3.57
N MET A 79 3.12 25.49 4.86
CA MET A 79 3.46 26.76 5.52
C MET A 79 4.66 27.43 4.84
N ILE A 80 5.68 26.65 4.45
CA ILE A 80 6.82 27.18 3.68
C ILE A 80 6.33 27.76 2.34
N LEU A 81 5.45 27.02 1.64
CA LEU A 81 4.90 27.50 0.37
C LEU A 81 4.09 28.80 0.54
N PHE A 82 3.31 28.92 1.61
CA PHE A 82 2.56 30.15 1.91
C PHE A 82 3.48 31.32 2.26
N ALA A 83 4.60 31.05 2.97
CA ALA A 83 5.57 32.08 3.31
C ALA A 83 6.33 32.61 2.08
N VAL A 84 6.70 31.73 1.15
CA VAL A 84 7.48 32.08 -0.05
C VAL A 84 6.58 32.63 -1.15
N MET A 85 5.38 32.10 -1.32
CA MET A 85 4.45 32.42 -2.41
C MET A 85 3.01 32.54 -1.89
N PRO A 86 2.63 33.63 -1.20
CA PRO A 86 1.36 33.75 -0.49
C PRO A 86 0.13 33.44 -1.35
N VAL A 87 -0.02 34.15 -2.46
CA VAL A 87 -1.20 34.01 -3.32
C VAL A 87 -1.18 32.67 -4.07
N GLN A 88 -0.04 32.34 -4.65
CA GLN A 88 0.12 31.11 -5.44
C GLN A 88 0.03 29.87 -4.53
N GLY A 89 0.69 29.91 -3.38
CA GLY A 89 0.61 28.84 -2.38
C GLY A 89 -0.81 28.61 -1.90
N GLY A 90 -1.58 29.70 -1.73
CA GLY A 90 -3.00 29.62 -1.39
C GLY A 90 -3.85 28.95 -2.47
N ILE A 91 -3.65 29.35 -3.72
CA ILE A 91 -4.33 28.72 -4.85
C ILE A 91 -3.96 27.25 -4.94
N LEU A 92 -2.68 26.92 -4.83
CA LEU A 92 -2.20 25.52 -4.84
C LEU A 92 -2.81 24.72 -3.69
N TYR A 93 -2.91 25.30 -2.49
CA TYR A 93 -3.54 24.62 -1.35
C TYR A 93 -5.04 24.38 -1.57
N LEU A 94 -5.76 25.34 -2.13
CA LEU A 94 -7.18 25.17 -2.46
C LEU A 94 -7.41 24.08 -3.51
N LEU A 95 -6.50 23.98 -4.49
CA LEU A 95 -6.58 22.98 -5.55
C LEU A 95 -6.10 21.59 -5.07
N TRP A 96 -5.07 21.53 -4.22
CA TRP A 96 -4.36 20.29 -3.90
C TRP A 96 -4.23 19.98 -2.41
N GLY A 97 -4.24 20.96 -1.53
CA GLY A 97 -4.16 20.75 -0.08
C GLY A 97 -5.48 20.33 0.56
N ASN A 98 -6.59 20.51 -0.15
CA ASN A 98 -7.92 20.27 0.40
C ASN A 98 -8.40 18.85 0.09
N LYS A 99 -8.62 18.03 1.12
CA LYS A 99 -9.17 16.67 1.00
C LYS A 99 -10.67 16.61 0.63
N ARG A 100 -11.36 17.76 0.45
CA ARG A 100 -12.80 17.81 0.11
C ARG A 100 -13.21 17.00 -1.13
N PRO A 101 -12.41 16.91 -2.21
CA PRO A 101 -12.77 16.07 -3.35
C PRO A 101 -12.91 14.58 -3.03
N ALA A 102 -12.27 14.10 -1.96
CA ALA A 102 -12.39 12.73 -1.48
C ALA A 102 -13.64 12.47 -0.65
N LEU A 103 -14.42 13.51 -0.26
CA LEU A 103 -15.63 13.34 0.56
C LEU A 103 -16.66 12.44 -0.09
N GLY A 104 -16.84 12.53 -1.41
CA GLY A 104 -17.77 11.65 -2.13
C GLY A 104 -17.37 10.18 -2.10
N LEU A 105 -16.06 9.88 -2.15
CA LEU A 105 -15.55 8.51 -1.99
C LEU A 105 -15.70 8.06 -0.53
N ARG A 106 -15.35 8.92 0.40
CA ARG A 106 -15.50 8.67 1.84
C ARG A 106 -16.95 8.29 2.21
N HIS A 107 -17.94 9.10 1.82
CA HIS A 107 -19.35 8.79 2.13
C HIS A 107 -19.86 7.51 1.46
N ARG A 108 -19.30 7.11 0.31
CA ARG A 108 -19.64 5.82 -0.32
C ARG A 108 -19.03 4.66 0.45
N LEU A 109 -17.79 4.81 0.91
CA LEU A 109 -17.14 3.80 1.73
C LEU A 109 -17.82 3.66 3.09
N GLU A 110 -18.10 4.75 3.80
CA GLU A 110 -18.82 4.73 5.08
C GLU A 110 -20.17 3.97 4.94
N ARG A 111 -20.95 4.28 3.89
CA ARG A 111 -22.21 3.55 3.62
C ARG A 111 -22.00 2.07 3.26
N ALA A 112 -20.93 1.76 2.54
CA ALA A 112 -20.60 0.38 2.21
C ALA A 112 -20.14 -0.40 3.46
N GLU A 113 -19.39 0.24 4.35
CA GLU A 113 -18.98 -0.33 5.62
C GLU A 113 -20.18 -0.63 6.53
N ASP A 114 -21.12 0.31 6.64
CA ASP A 114 -22.37 0.11 7.37
C ASP A 114 -23.19 -1.06 6.81
N ALA A 115 -23.29 -1.14 5.48
CA ALA A 115 -24.01 -2.22 4.80
C ALA A 115 -23.35 -3.59 4.96
N MET A 116 -22.02 -3.63 5.01
CA MET A 116 -21.24 -4.87 5.15
C MET A 116 -20.95 -5.25 6.62
N ALA A 117 -21.26 -4.36 7.59
CA ALA A 117 -21.03 -4.62 9.01
C ALA A 117 -21.66 -5.95 9.52
N PRO A 118 -22.90 -6.33 9.12
CA PRO A 118 -23.50 -7.60 9.57
C PRO A 118 -22.76 -8.84 9.09
N ALA A 119 -21.96 -8.76 8.01
CA ALA A 119 -21.17 -9.87 7.51
C ALA A 119 -19.89 -10.13 8.35
N ARG A 120 -19.48 -9.15 9.14
CA ARG A 120 -18.31 -9.25 10.03
C ARG A 120 -18.76 -9.94 11.32
N LYS A 121 -18.32 -11.18 11.50
CA LYS A 121 -18.66 -11.96 12.69
C LYS A 121 -17.53 -11.83 13.72
N ASP A 122 -17.88 -11.37 14.90
CA ASP A 122 -16.97 -11.40 16.04
C ASP A 122 -16.70 -12.83 16.49
N ASP A 123 -15.49 -13.05 16.96
CA ASP A 123 -15.03 -14.30 17.58
C ASP A 123 -14.57 -13.99 19.01
N PRO A 124 -15.51 -13.93 19.98
CA PRO A 124 -15.20 -13.62 21.36
C PRO A 124 -14.28 -14.66 22.03
N ASP A 125 -14.34 -15.91 21.57
CA ASP A 125 -13.46 -16.99 22.08
C ASP A 125 -12.02 -16.78 21.63
N ALA A 126 -11.81 -16.40 20.37
CA ALA A 126 -10.49 -16.02 19.85
C ALA A 126 -9.93 -14.77 20.55
N ALA A 127 -10.76 -13.74 20.76
CA ALA A 127 -10.36 -12.54 21.49
C ALA A 127 -9.99 -12.86 22.95
N ALA A 128 -10.76 -13.70 23.63
CA ALA A 128 -10.45 -14.14 24.98
C ALA A 128 -9.21 -15.05 25.03
N ALA A 129 -8.99 -15.88 24.04
CA ALA A 129 -7.78 -16.69 23.90
C ALA A 129 -6.55 -15.80 23.75
N LEU A 130 -6.58 -14.78 22.87
CA LEU A 130 -5.49 -13.82 22.68
C LEU A 130 -5.23 -13.03 23.97
N GLN A 131 -6.28 -12.59 24.67
CA GLN A 131 -6.13 -11.89 25.94
C GLN A 131 -5.41 -12.74 27.01
N ARG A 132 -5.63 -14.06 27.03
CA ARG A 132 -4.94 -14.97 27.93
C ARG A 132 -3.50 -15.25 27.50
N GLN A 133 -3.28 -15.41 26.19
CA GLN A 133 -1.97 -15.76 25.62
C GLN A 133 -1.01 -14.57 25.62
N ASP A 134 -1.49 -13.40 25.20
CA ASP A 134 -0.71 -12.16 25.06
C ASP A 134 -1.58 -10.93 25.32
N PRO A 135 -1.70 -10.48 26.59
CA PRO A 135 -2.50 -9.32 26.96
C PRO A 135 -2.11 -8.02 26.22
N ARG A 136 -0.87 -7.88 25.77
CA ARG A 136 -0.40 -6.69 25.02
C ARG A 136 -0.88 -6.75 23.58
N ALA A 137 -0.73 -7.89 22.93
CA ALA A 137 -1.27 -8.11 21.59
C ALA A 137 -2.79 -7.90 21.55
N ALA A 138 -3.50 -8.33 22.61
CA ALA A 138 -4.93 -8.13 22.75
C ALA A 138 -5.36 -6.65 22.79
N LEU A 139 -4.49 -5.72 23.25
CA LEU A 139 -4.78 -4.29 23.17
C LEU A 139 -4.76 -3.79 21.73
N THR A 140 -3.77 -4.22 20.94
CA THR A 140 -3.71 -3.91 19.51
C THR A 140 -4.89 -4.53 18.76
N ALA A 141 -5.24 -5.78 19.11
CA ALA A 141 -6.39 -6.46 18.52
C ALA A 141 -7.71 -5.76 18.82
N ARG A 142 -7.88 -5.27 20.03
CA ARG A 142 -9.05 -4.46 20.43
C ARG A 142 -9.09 -3.13 19.67
N TYR A 143 -7.95 -2.44 19.54
CA TYR A 143 -7.87 -1.24 18.73
C TYR A 143 -8.34 -1.48 17.28
N LEU A 144 -7.87 -2.56 16.64
CA LEU A 144 -8.30 -2.95 15.29
C LEU A 144 -9.79 -3.32 15.23
N HIS A 145 -10.33 -3.94 16.26
CA HIS A 145 -11.76 -4.23 16.36
C HIS A 145 -12.59 -2.94 16.44
N ASP A 146 -12.19 -2.00 17.31
CA ASP A 146 -12.97 -0.80 17.61
C ASP A 146 -12.85 0.30 16.56
N TYR A 147 -11.69 0.42 15.89
CA TYR A 147 -11.39 1.50 14.94
C TYR A 147 -11.14 1.03 13.50
N GLY A 148 -10.79 -0.22 13.29
CA GLY A 148 -10.61 -0.83 11.97
C GLY A 148 -11.70 -1.82 11.57
N PRO A 149 -12.81 -1.93 12.27
CA PRO A 149 -13.83 -2.97 12.47
C PRO A 149 -13.41 -4.37 11.96
N MET A 150 -12.26 -4.85 12.44
CA MET A 150 -11.65 -6.11 12.02
C MET A 150 -11.46 -7.03 13.24
N PRO A 151 -12.29 -8.08 13.40
CA PRO A 151 -12.18 -9.01 14.52
C PRO A 151 -10.96 -9.92 14.41
N VAL A 152 -10.45 -10.36 15.56
CA VAL A 152 -9.55 -11.52 15.66
C VAL A 152 -10.32 -12.78 15.28
N CYS A 153 -9.67 -13.69 14.56
CA CYS A 153 -10.24 -14.98 14.15
C CYS A 153 -9.43 -16.14 14.68
N GLY A 154 -10.12 -17.05 15.33
CA GLY A 154 -9.67 -18.42 15.55
C GLY A 154 -10.01 -19.31 14.35
N GLY A 155 -9.62 -20.60 14.44
CA GLY A 155 -9.96 -21.59 13.41
C GLY A 155 -9.47 -21.23 12.01
N THR A 156 -8.39 -20.47 11.90
CA THR A 156 -7.79 -20.04 10.62
C THR A 156 -6.34 -20.44 10.58
N ALA A 157 -5.98 -21.34 9.68
CA ALA A 157 -4.58 -21.68 9.44
C ALA A 157 -3.91 -20.59 8.58
N ALA A 158 -2.68 -20.27 8.94
CA ALA A 158 -1.85 -19.32 8.18
C ALA A 158 -0.63 -20.05 7.62
N LYS A 159 -0.35 -19.87 6.31
CA LYS A 159 0.87 -20.35 5.64
C LYS A 159 1.65 -19.16 5.07
N TYR A 160 2.88 -19.02 5.49
CA TYR A 160 3.79 -17.96 5.00
C TYR A 160 4.48 -18.40 3.70
N TYR A 161 4.70 -17.45 2.79
CA TYR A 161 5.48 -17.64 1.57
C TYR A 161 6.66 -16.67 1.56
N PRO A 162 7.89 -17.19 1.43
CA PRO A 162 9.10 -16.35 1.39
C PRO A 162 9.32 -15.68 0.03
N ASP A 163 8.55 -16.02 -0.99
CA ASP A 163 8.67 -15.47 -2.35
C ASP A 163 7.37 -15.58 -3.14
N GLY A 164 7.32 -14.85 -4.27
CA GLY A 164 6.16 -14.86 -5.15
C GLY A 164 6.00 -16.15 -5.95
N GLN A 165 7.08 -16.88 -6.21
CA GLN A 165 7.03 -18.15 -6.96
C GLN A 165 6.27 -19.22 -6.18
N SER A 166 6.62 -19.42 -4.92
CA SER A 166 5.96 -20.40 -4.04
C SER A 166 4.50 -20.03 -3.78
N MET A 167 4.22 -18.73 -3.60
CA MET A 167 2.85 -18.25 -3.45
C MET A 167 2.02 -18.49 -4.73
N PHE A 168 2.56 -18.17 -5.89
CA PHE A 168 1.90 -18.38 -7.19
C PHE A 168 1.62 -19.85 -7.47
N ALA A 169 2.56 -20.74 -7.13
CA ALA A 169 2.38 -22.18 -7.29
C ALA A 169 1.18 -22.71 -6.50
N ASP A 170 0.89 -22.15 -5.32
CA ASP A 170 -0.27 -22.52 -4.49
C ASP A 170 -1.57 -21.79 -4.90
N MET A 171 -1.47 -20.60 -5.50
CA MET A 171 -2.64 -19.87 -6.02
C MET A 171 -3.37 -20.65 -7.12
N LEU A 172 -2.63 -21.26 -8.05
CA LEU A 172 -3.22 -21.94 -9.21
C LEU A 172 -4.15 -23.10 -8.83
N PRO A 173 -3.72 -24.08 -8.00
CA PRO A 173 -4.61 -25.15 -7.58
C PRO A 173 -5.78 -24.65 -6.73
N ALA A 174 -5.58 -23.63 -5.89
CA ALA A 174 -6.67 -23.03 -5.12
C ALA A 174 -7.74 -22.42 -6.03
N LEU A 175 -7.34 -21.63 -7.03
CA LEU A 175 -8.25 -21.06 -8.03
C LEU A 175 -8.97 -22.13 -8.85
N GLN A 176 -8.28 -23.21 -9.22
CA GLN A 176 -8.87 -24.34 -9.93
C GLN A 176 -9.91 -25.07 -9.08
N GLY A 177 -9.71 -25.10 -7.76
CA GLY A 177 -10.63 -25.72 -6.78
C GLY A 177 -11.89 -24.91 -6.48
N ALA A 178 -11.97 -23.63 -6.87
CA ALA A 178 -13.11 -22.75 -6.58
C ALA A 178 -14.46 -23.36 -7.02
N GLN A 179 -15.49 -23.24 -6.16
CA GLN A 179 -16.83 -23.77 -6.39
C GLN A 179 -17.93 -22.69 -6.44
N HIS A 180 -17.71 -21.53 -5.79
CA HIS A 180 -18.74 -20.49 -5.63
C HIS A 180 -18.27 -19.13 -6.14
N SER A 181 -17.12 -18.66 -5.67
CA SER A 181 -16.67 -17.30 -5.95
C SER A 181 -15.16 -17.17 -6.00
N ILE A 182 -14.68 -16.18 -6.79
CA ILE A 182 -13.27 -15.75 -6.81
C ILE A 182 -13.23 -14.23 -6.82
N TYR A 183 -12.59 -13.63 -5.82
CA TYR A 183 -12.39 -12.19 -5.73
C TYR A 183 -10.91 -11.88 -5.82
N VAL A 184 -10.54 -10.98 -6.73
CA VAL A 184 -9.14 -10.58 -6.96
C VAL A 184 -9.02 -9.07 -6.92
N GLU A 185 -8.16 -8.55 -6.09
CA GLU A 185 -7.80 -7.14 -5.98
C GLU A 185 -6.29 -7.02 -6.07
N SER A 186 -5.78 -6.15 -6.97
CA SER A 186 -4.34 -5.98 -7.15
C SER A 186 -3.99 -4.57 -7.60
N PHE A 187 -2.93 -4.01 -7.04
CA PHE A 187 -2.42 -2.72 -7.49
C PHE A 187 -1.84 -2.80 -8.90
N ILE A 188 -1.07 -3.86 -9.19
CA ILE A 188 -0.47 -4.09 -10.52
C ILE A 188 -0.99 -5.42 -11.07
N ILE A 189 -1.49 -5.35 -12.30
CA ILE A 189 -1.70 -6.52 -13.17
C ILE A 189 -0.86 -6.29 -14.42
N GLY A 190 0.02 -7.24 -14.74
CA GLY A 190 0.86 -7.19 -15.94
C GLY A 190 0.56 -8.34 -16.89
N MET A 191 0.39 -8.04 -18.18
CA MET A 191 0.23 -9.08 -19.19
C MET A 191 1.51 -9.92 -19.26
N GLY A 192 1.41 -11.21 -18.93
CA GLY A 192 2.53 -12.13 -18.85
C GLY A 192 2.09 -13.54 -18.50
N GLU A 193 3.04 -14.37 -18.06
CA GLU A 193 2.78 -15.77 -17.70
C GLU A 193 1.89 -15.87 -16.46
N MET A 194 2.25 -15.15 -15.39
CA MET A 194 1.52 -15.20 -14.11
C MET A 194 0.05 -14.81 -14.30
N TRP A 195 -0.19 -13.62 -14.83
CA TRP A 195 -1.57 -13.16 -15.03
C TRP A 195 -2.30 -13.97 -16.09
N GLY A 196 -1.64 -14.38 -17.16
CA GLY A 196 -2.25 -15.19 -18.23
C GLY A 196 -2.84 -16.50 -17.70
N GLN A 197 -2.12 -17.21 -16.82
CA GLN A 197 -2.61 -18.44 -16.20
C GLN A 197 -3.78 -18.18 -15.26
N ILE A 198 -3.69 -17.14 -14.43
CA ILE A 198 -4.77 -16.73 -13.52
C ILE A 198 -6.01 -16.34 -14.33
N HIS A 199 -5.87 -15.44 -15.30
CA HIS A 199 -6.98 -14.93 -16.12
C HIS A 199 -7.73 -16.07 -16.85
N GLU A 200 -7.00 -17.05 -17.38
CA GLU A 200 -7.62 -18.21 -18.05
C GLU A 200 -8.44 -19.05 -17.08
N ILE A 201 -7.99 -19.22 -15.82
CA ILE A 201 -8.79 -19.90 -14.80
C ILE A 201 -10.04 -19.07 -14.44
N LEU A 202 -9.87 -17.75 -14.24
CA LEU A 202 -10.98 -16.85 -13.93
C LEU A 202 -12.05 -16.89 -15.02
N ARG A 203 -11.64 -16.83 -16.30
CA ARG A 203 -12.54 -16.91 -17.46
C ARG A 203 -13.34 -18.23 -17.49
N ARG A 204 -12.66 -19.38 -17.25
CA ARG A 204 -13.32 -20.67 -17.19
C ARG A 204 -14.32 -20.79 -16.02
N LYS A 205 -13.95 -20.24 -14.86
CA LYS A 205 -14.81 -20.25 -13.67
C LYS A 205 -16.02 -19.33 -13.84
N ALA A 206 -15.84 -18.14 -14.43
CA ALA A 206 -16.94 -17.26 -14.79
C ALA A 206 -17.90 -17.91 -15.79
N ALA A 207 -17.38 -18.57 -16.84
CA ALA A 207 -18.18 -19.32 -17.81
C ALA A 207 -18.93 -20.51 -17.17
N ALA A 208 -18.42 -21.08 -16.07
CA ALA A 208 -19.09 -22.10 -15.28
C ALA A 208 -20.14 -21.54 -14.31
N GLY A 209 -20.33 -20.21 -14.26
CA GLY A 209 -21.35 -19.56 -13.44
C GLY A 209 -20.91 -19.11 -12.05
N LEU A 210 -19.61 -19.17 -11.72
CA LEU A 210 -19.10 -18.66 -10.44
C LEU A 210 -19.12 -17.12 -10.43
N ASP A 211 -19.27 -16.53 -9.24
CA ASP A 211 -19.12 -15.09 -9.05
C ASP A 211 -17.63 -14.70 -9.06
N VAL A 212 -17.15 -14.23 -10.22
CA VAL A 212 -15.76 -13.84 -10.41
C VAL A 212 -15.66 -12.32 -10.51
N ARG A 213 -14.97 -11.69 -9.55
CA ARG A 213 -14.81 -10.23 -9.47
C ARG A 213 -13.34 -9.83 -9.44
N VAL A 214 -13.00 -8.77 -10.19
CA VAL A 214 -11.64 -8.24 -10.26
C VAL A 214 -11.64 -6.72 -10.07
N ILE A 215 -10.82 -6.25 -9.13
CA ILE A 215 -10.50 -4.83 -8.92
C ILE A 215 -9.01 -4.64 -9.22
N TYR A 216 -8.68 -3.59 -9.97
CA TYR A 216 -7.27 -3.21 -10.15
C TYR A 216 -7.10 -1.69 -10.14
N ASP A 217 -5.94 -1.21 -9.69
CA ASP A 217 -5.63 0.22 -9.70
C ASP A 217 -5.24 0.67 -11.11
N ASP A 218 -5.85 1.77 -11.58
CA ASP A 218 -5.62 2.27 -12.93
C ASP A 218 -4.20 2.81 -13.12
N ALA A 219 -3.60 3.44 -12.08
CA ALA A 219 -2.24 3.97 -12.16
C ALA A 219 -1.19 2.86 -12.13
N GLY A 220 -1.39 1.85 -11.28
CA GLY A 220 -0.52 0.68 -11.21
C GLY A 220 -0.47 -0.11 -12.53
N CYS A 221 -1.58 -0.09 -13.30
CA CYS A 221 -1.71 -0.81 -14.54
C CYS A 221 -1.59 0.05 -15.81
N LEU A 222 -1.33 1.35 -15.68
CA LEU A 222 -1.41 2.34 -16.76
C LEU A 222 -0.57 1.99 -18.00
N SER A 223 0.62 1.42 -17.80
CA SER A 223 1.54 1.02 -18.88
C SER A 223 1.47 -0.46 -19.23
N LEU A 224 0.75 -1.26 -18.43
CA LEU A 224 0.79 -2.72 -18.49
C LEU A 224 -0.47 -3.32 -19.10
N LEU A 225 -1.62 -2.62 -18.99
CA LEU A 225 -2.89 -3.08 -19.49
C LEU A 225 -3.47 -2.13 -20.55
N PRO A 226 -4.30 -2.64 -21.49
CA PRO A 226 -5.12 -1.81 -22.37
C PRO A 226 -6.07 -0.91 -21.57
N HIS A 227 -6.39 0.28 -22.08
CA HIS A 227 -7.27 1.25 -21.40
C HIS A 227 -8.70 0.73 -21.15
N ASN A 228 -9.17 -0.21 -21.96
CA ASN A 228 -10.48 -0.84 -21.86
C ASN A 228 -10.41 -2.25 -21.24
N TYR A 229 -9.37 -2.58 -20.48
CA TYR A 229 -9.14 -3.95 -20.01
C TYR A 229 -10.28 -4.47 -19.11
N ALA A 230 -10.86 -3.62 -18.27
CA ALA A 230 -12.04 -4.00 -17.49
C ALA A 230 -13.27 -4.36 -18.38
N GLU A 231 -13.40 -3.74 -19.55
CA GLU A 231 -14.45 -4.08 -20.53
C GLU A 231 -14.16 -5.43 -21.19
N MET A 232 -12.88 -5.70 -21.49
CA MET A 232 -12.45 -6.99 -22.02
C MET A 232 -12.73 -8.12 -21.02
N MET A 233 -12.38 -7.95 -19.75
CA MET A 233 -12.71 -8.94 -18.70
C MET A 233 -14.22 -9.15 -18.56
N ARG A 234 -15.04 -8.08 -18.66
CA ARG A 234 -16.51 -8.23 -18.64
C ARG A 234 -17.04 -9.00 -19.85
N ALA A 235 -16.43 -8.86 -21.02
CA ALA A 235 -16.76 -9.67 -22.18
C ALA A 235 -16.42 -11.15 -22.00
N ASP A 236 -15.43 -11.45 -21.17
CA ASP A 236 -15.07 -12.81 -20.74
C ASP A 236 -15.95 -13.35 -19.58
N GLY A 237 -17.00 -12.60 -19.17
CA GLY A 237 -17.89 -12.97 -18.07
C GLY A 237 -17.36 -12.60 -16.67
N ILE A 238 -16.18 -11.99 -16.56
CA ILE A 238 -15.57 -11.59 -15.30
C ILE A 238 -16.06 -10.19 -14.93
N ARG A 239 -16.63 -9.99 -13.77
CA ARG A 239 -17.07 -8.69 -13.27
C ARG A 239 -15.83 -7.87 -12.86
N ALA A 240 -15.56 -6.74 -13.50
CA ALA A 240 -14.30 -6.01 -13.28
C ALA A 240 -14.47 -4.50 -13.36
N PHE A 241 -13.67 -3.76 -12.58
CA PHE A 241 -13.45 -2.33 -12.74
C PHE A 241 -12.04 -1.90 -12.39
N SER A 242 -11.59 -0.77 -13.00
CA SER A 242 -10.35 -0.10 -12.60
C SER A 242 -10.66 0.97 -11.55
N PHE A 243 -9.92 0.94 -10.42
CA PHE A 243 -10.05 1.94 -9.38
C PHE A 243 -9.34 3.24 -9.78
N ASN A 244 -9.95 4.37 -9.45
CA ASN A 244 -9.43 5.73 -9.55
C ASN A 244 -8.73 6.02 -10.89
N ARG A 245 -9.51 6.00 -11.99
CA ARG A 245 -9.03 6.21 -13.35
C ARG A 245 -8.13 7.44 -13.46
N CYS A 246 -6.96 7.25 -14.04
CA CYS A 246 -6.05 8.34 -14.35
C CYS A 246 -6.62 9.20 -15.47
N VAL A 247 -7.04 10.39 -15.09
CA VAL A 247 -7.43 11.45 -16.02
C VAL A 247 -6.32 12.50 -16.08
N PRO A 248 -6.08 13.17 -17.23
CA PRO A 248 -5.02 14.16 -17.36
C PRO A 248 -5.40 15.50 -16.70
N VAL A 249 -5.68 15.45 -15.39
CA VAL A 249 -5.98 16.61 -14.55
C VAL A 249 -5.10 16.52 -13.31
N LEU A 250 -4.40 17.62 -13.00
CA LEU A 250 -3.64 17.74 -11.75
C LEU A 250 -4.61 17.78 -10.57
N ASN A 251 -4.86 16.64 -9.94
CA ASN A 251 -5.71 16.53 -8.77
C ASN A 251 -5.09 15.56 -7.75
N LEU A 252 -5.02 15.98 -6.49
CA LEU A 252 -4.45 15.16 -5.41
C LEU A 252 -5.29 13.92 -5.05
N VAL A 253 -6.58 13.90 -5.35
CA VAL A 253 -7.40 12.68 -5.21
C VAL A 253 -6.87 11.54 -6.07
N MET A 254 -6.14 11.86 -7.15
CA MET A 254 -5.43 10.86 -7.95
C MET A 254 -4.28 10.17 -7.20
N ASN A 255 -3.83 10.71 -6.06
CA ASN A 255 -2.80 10.07 -5.22
C ASN A 255 -3.38 8.97 -4.32
N ASN A 256 -4.70 8.96 -4.07
CA ASN A 256 -5.32 7.86 -3.36
C ASN A 256 -5.37 6.64 -4.29
N ARG A 257 -4.55 5.63 -3.99
CA ARG A 257 -4.40 4.43 -4.80
C ARG A 257 -4.80 3.19 -4.02
N ASP A 258 -5.34 2.23 -4.74
CA ASP A 258 -5.63 0.92 -4.18
C ASP A 258 -4.37 0.05 -4.26
N HIS A 259 -3.63 0.02 -3.15
CA HIS A 259 -2.38 -0.73 -3.07
C HIS A 259 -2.57 -2.12 -2.46
N ARG A 260 -3.81 -2.53 -2.19
CA ARG A 260 -4.13 -3.86 -1.65
C ARG A 260 -3.86 -4.96 -2.68
N LYS A 261 -3.59 -6.15 -2.16
CA LYS A 261 -3.41 -7.37 -2.93
C LYS A 261 -4.16 -8.46 -2.20
N ILE A 262 -5.35 -8.75 -2.66
CA ILE A 262 -6.26 -9.71 -2.04
C ILE A 262 -6.73 -10.68 -3.11
N MET A 263 -6.63 -11.97 -2.85
CA MET A 263 -7.27 -13.01 -3.64
C MET A 263 -8.04 -13.90 -2.69
N VAL A 264 -9.35 -14.00 -2.88
CA VAL A 264 -10.21 -14.83 -2.03
C VAL A 264 -10.94 -15.85 -2.89
N ILE A 265 -10.99 -17.06 -2.44
CA ILE A 265 -11.67 -18.20 -3.09
C ILE A 265 -12.71 -18.75 -2.11
N ASP A 266 -13.97 -18.73 -2.53
CA ASP A 266 -15.14 -19.26 -1.80
C ASP A 266 -15.30 -18.70 -0.37
N GLY A 267 -14.68 -17.56 -0.04
CA GLY A 267 -14.62 -17.04 1.33
C GLY A 267 -13.83 -17.90 2.31
N GLN A 268 -13.25 -19.01 1.87
CA GLN A 268 -12.57 -20.01 2.68
C GLN A 268 -11.05 -19.94 2.58
N ILE A 269 -10.52 -19.59 1.41
CA ILE A 269 -9.09 -19.47 1.15
C ILE A 269 -8.80 -18.04 0.74
N ALA A 270 -7.77 -17.43 1.32
CA ALA A 270 -7.32 -16.11 0.88
C ALA A 270 -5.80 -16.03 0.78
N PHE A 271 -5.33 -15.24 -0.19
CA PHE A 271 -3.92 -14.87 -0.34
C PHE A 271 -3.79 -13.35 -0.27
N THR A 272 -2.77 -12.90 0.47
CA THR A 272 -2.38 -11.49 0.53
C THR A 272 -0.88 -11.34 0.80
N GLY A 273 -0.34 -10.14 0.65
CA GLY A 273 1.09 -9.85 0.84
C GLY A 273 1.60 -8.75 -0.08
N GLY A 274 2.90 -8.73 -0.33
CA GLY A 274 3.53 -7.74 -1.20
C GLY A 274 3.41 -8.06 -2.71
N VAL A 275 3.06 -9.29 -3.06
CA VAL A 275 3.10 -9.83 -4.43
C VAL A 275 1.96 -9.28 -5.28
N ASN A 276 2.29 -8.56 -6.37
CA ASN A 276 1.33 -8.20 -7.41
C ASN A 276 1.25 -9.29 -8.49
N LEU A 277 0.33 -9.14 -9.44
CA LEU A 277 0.05 -10.13 -10.48
C LEU A 277 0.82 -9.79 -11.78
N ALA A 278 2.15 -9.89 -11.73
CA ALA A 278 3.03 -9.64 -12.87
C ALA A 278 4.31 -10.49 -12.77
N ASP A 279 4.95 -10.74 -13.91
CA ASP A 279 6.03 -11.71 -14.07
C ASP A 279 7.32 -11.37 -13.29
N GLU A 280 7.55 -10.09 -12.97
CA GLU A 280 8.68 -9.69 -12.12
C GLU A 280 8.53 -10.23 -10.68
N TYR A 281 7.32 -10.36 -10.15
CA TYR A 281 7.07 -10.85 -8.79
C TYR A 281 7.31 -12.35 -8.63
N ILE A 282 7.32 -13.08 -9.74
CA ILE A 282 7.68 -14.51 -9.80
C ILE A 282 9.07 -14.74 -10.44
N ASN A 283 9.89 -13.70 -10.57
CA ASN A 283 11.23 -13.71 -11.12
C ASN A 283 11.35 -14.31 -12.54
N LYS A 284 10.28 -14.27 -13.34
CA LYS A 284 10.31 -14.60 -14.77
C LYS A 284 10.93 -13.47 -15.60
N ILE A 285 10.81 -12.23 -15.13
CA ILE A 285 11.43 -11.03 -15.69
C ILE A 285 12.33 -10.42 -14.63
N VAL A 286 13.63 -10.28 -14.96
CA VAL A 286 14.62 -9.66 -14.08
C VAL A 286 14.66 -8.16 -14.36
N ARG A 287 14.20 -7.33 -13.42
CA ARG A 287 14.24 -5.85 -13.53
C ARG A 287 15.30 -5.22 -12.64
N PHE A 288 15.37 -5.63 -11.37
CA PHE A 288 16.25 -5.06 -10.34
C PHE A 288 16.95 -6.15 -9.53
N GLY A 289 17.56 -7.11 -10.23
CA GLY A 289 18.08 -8.33 -9.62
C GLY A 289 16.95 -9.28 -9.22
N TYR A 290 17.17 -10.10 -8.19
CA TYR A 290 16.16 -10.99 -7.65
C TYR A 290 15.06 -10.17 -6.95
N TRP A 291 13.81 -10.42 -7.31
CA TRP A 291 12.65 -9.77 -6.68
C TRP A 291 12.23 -10.60 -5.47
N LYS A 292 12.59 -10.13 -4.29
CA LYS A 292 12.26 -10.76 -3.02
C LYS A 292 11.01 -10.15 -2.44
N ASP A 293 9.95 -10.94 -2.36
CA ASP A 293 8.68 -10.53 -1.76
C ASP A 293 8.24 -11.52 -0.69
N SER A 294 7.06 -11.32 -0.10
CA SER A 294 6.44 -12.23 0.85
C SER A 294 4.94 -12.20 0.74
N GLY A 295 4.30 -13.26 1.18
CA GLY A 295 2.86 -13.37 1.26
C GLY A 295 2.39 -14.35 2.30
N VAL A 296 1.09 -14.38 2.52
CA VAL A 296 0.42 -15.30 3.43
C VAL A 296 -0.85 -15.84 2.78
N ARG A 297 -1.12 -17.13 2.99
CA ARG A 297 -2.39 -17.79 2.74
C ARG A 297 -3.11 -17.98 4.06
N LEU A 298 -4.39 -17.71 4.06
CA LEU A 298 -5.31 -17.99 5.16
C LEU A 298 -6.32 -19.03 4.70
N ASP A 299 -6.54 -20.05 5.50
CA ASP A 299 -7.58 -21.05 5.31
C ASP A 299 -8.52 -21.02 6.52
N GLY A 300 -9.79 -20.64 6.32
CA GLY A 300 -10.79 -20.54 7.38
C GLY A 300 -11.41 -19.14 7.54
N PRO A 301 -11.99 -18.80 8.70
CA PRO A 301 -12.73 -17.54 8.93
C PRO A 301 -11.97 -16.25 8.63
N GLY A 302 -10.65 -16.23 8.81
CA GLY A 302 -9.82 -15.07 8.43
C GLY A 302 -9.85 -14.74 6.94
N ALA A 303 -10.09 -15.73 6.07
CA ALA A 303 -10.25 -15.50 4.64
C ALA A 303 -11.56 -14.75 4.34
N ALA A 304 -12.64 -15.05 5.07
CA ALA A 304 -13.91 -14.33 4.95
C ALA A 304 -13.78 -12.85 5.33
N ASN A 305 -12.90 -12.51 6.29
CA ASN A 305 -12.62 -11.10 6.62
C ASN A 305 -11.91 -10.37 5.47
N LEU A 306 -11.00 -11.01 4.75
CA LEU A 306 -10.41 -10.44 3.53
C LEU A 306 -11.45 -10.31 2.41
N ALA A 307 -12.40 -11.26 2.30
CA ALA A 307 -13.54 -11.12 1.39
C ALA A 307 -14.39 -9.90 1.74
N ASN A 308 -14.66 -9.65 3.03
CA ASN A 308 -15.42 -8.48 3.49
C ASN A 308 -14.70 -7.16 3.15
N ILE A 309 -13.37 -7.09 3.26
CA ILE A 309 -12.58 -5.92 2.84
C ILE A 309 -12.80 -5.67 1.33
N PHE A 310 -12.65 -6.69 0.50
CA PHE A 310 -12.88 -6.61 -0.94
C PHE A 310 -14.32 -6.18 -1.27
N LEU A 311 -15.31 -6.83 -0.66
CA LEU A 311 -16.73 -6.60 -0.94
C LEU A 311 -17.20 -5.22 -0.47
N THR A 312 -16.67 -4.70 0.64
CA THR A 312 -16.91 -3.32 1.08
C THR A 312 -16.47 -2.33 0.00
N PHE A 313 -15.30 -2.56 -0.61
CA PHE A 313 -14.79 -1.69 -1.67
C PHE A 313 -15.59 -1.84 -2.97
N TRP A 314 -16.04 -3.06 -3.27
CA TRP A 314 -16.95 -3.35 -4.37
C TRP A 314 -18.30 -2.64 -4.18
N LYS A 315 -18.91 -2.75 -3.00
CA LYS A 315 -20.19 -2.10 -2.64
C LYS A 315 -20.09 -0.57 -2.71
N ALA A 316 -18.97 0.02 -2.33
CA ALA A 316 -18.75 1.46 -2.48
C ALA A 316 -18.76 1.92 -3.95
N LYS A 317 -18.41 1.04 -4.90
CA LYS A 317 -18.47 1.29 -6.34
C LYS A 317 -19.85 1.03 -6.92
N TYR A 318 -20.53 -0.02 -6.44
CA TYR A 318 -21.84 -0.46 -6.91
C TYR A 318 -22.85 -0.50 -5.75
N PRO A 319 -23.32 0.69 -5.27
CA PRO A 319 -24.15 0.78 -4.06
C PRO A 319 -25.51 0.10 -4.20
N ASP A 320 -26.05 0.05 -5.42
CA ASP A 320 -27.38 -0.53 -5.72
C ASP A 320 -27.30 -2.06 -5.93
N GLU A 321 -26.11 -2.64 -5.99
CA GLU A 321 -25.96 -4.07 -6.09
C GLU A 321 -26.35 -4.70 -4.76
N ASP A 322 -27.31 -5.62 -4.81
CA ASP A 322 -27.70 -6.38 -3.63
C ASP A 322 -26.57 -7.38 -3.31
N LEU A 323 -25.75 -6.97 -2.38
CA LEU A 323 -24.81 -7.82 -1.68
C LEU A 323 -25.47 -8.09 -0.34
N ASP A 324 -26.45 -9.01 -0.31
CA ASP A 324 -27.06 -9.44 0.96
C ASP A 324 -25.98 -9.66 2.03
N ALA A 325 -26.25 -9.20 3.24
CA ALA A 325 -25.29 -9.10 4.32
C ALA A 325 -24.54 -10.43 4.53
N GLY A 326 -23.36 -10.53 3.90
CA GLY A 326 -22.53 -11.73 3.90
C GLY A 326 -22.36 -12.35 2.52
N CYS A 327 -23.01 -11.84 1.49
CA CYS A 327 -23.06 -12.44 0.14
C CYS A 327 -23.40 -13.93 0.20
N ASP A 328 -23.71 -14.54 -0.91
CA ASP A 328 -23.83 -15.99 -1.07
C ASP A 328 -22.50 -16.73 -0.81
N LEU A 329 -21.61 -16.14 0.03
CA LEU A 329 -20.40 -16.83 0.47
C LEU A 329 -20.78 -17.93 1.45
N PRO A 330 -20.33 -19.17 1.22
CA PRO A 330 -20.47 -20.21 2.20
C PRO A 330 -19.89 -19.77 3.54
N ALA A 331 -20.50 -20.16 4.65
CA ALA A 331 -19.91 -19.91 5.95
C ALA A 331 -18.52 -20.55 5.99
N ALA A 332 -17.50 -19.76 6.28
CA ALA A 332 -16.13 -20.27 6.36
C ALA A 332 -16.03 -21.34 7.43
N VAL A 333 -15.47 -22.48 7.06
CA VAL A 333 -15.31 -23.63 7.94
C VAL A 333 -14.03 -23.46 8.75
N PRO A 334 -14.09 -23.45 10.09
CA PRO A 334 -12.90 -23.43 10.92
C PRO A 334 -11.98 -24.63 10.65
N VAL A 335 -10.68 -24.40 10.68
CA VAL A 335 -9.64 -25.43 10.56
C VAL A 335 -8.83 -25.51 11.84
N GLU A 336 -8.22 -26.67 12.09
CA GLU A 336 -7.30 -26.82 13.21
C GLU A 336 -6.06 -25.94 12.99
N THR A 337 -5.68 -25.16 14.00
CA THR A 337 -4.58 -24.21 13.93
C THR A 337 -4.02 -23.92 15.32
N ASP A 338 -2.75 -23.53 15.36
CA ASP A 338 -2.01 -23.10 16.55
C ASP A 338 -1.83 -21.58 16.64
N CYS A 339 -2.39 -20.80 15.68
CA CYS A 339 -2.32 -19.35 15.65
C CYS A 339 -3.71 -18.70 15.65
N LEU A 340 -3.73 -17.40 15.98
CA LEU A 340 -4.86 -16.51 15.73
C LEU A 340 -4.46 -15.52 14.66
N VAL A 341 -5.42 -15.08 13.85
CA VAL A 341 -5.17 -14.11 12.78
C VAL A 341 -6.12 -12.92 12.86
N GLN A 342 -5.66 -11.77 12.40
CA GLN A 342 -6.48 -10.58 12.31
C GLN A 342 -6.14 -9.81 11.02
N PRO A 343 -6.81 -10.12 9.91
CA PRO A 343 -6.72 -9.29 8.71
C PRO A 343 -7.28 -7.90 8.98
N PHE A 344 -6.62 -6.86 8.47
CA PHE A 344 -7.11 -5.49 8.57
C PHE A 344 -6.82 -4.71 7.30
N ALA A 345 -7.58 -3.63 7.11
CA ALA A 345 -7.39 -2.67 6.03
C ALA A 345 -7.16 -1.27 6.58
N ASP A 346 -6.53 -0.43 5.79
CA ASP A 346 -6.38 1.00 6.03
C ASP A 346 -6.94 1.80 4.85
N THR A 347 -7.48 2.97 5.12
CA THR A 347 -8.08 3.85 4.11
C THR A 347 -7.59 5.29 4.29
N PRO A 348 -7.17 5.96 3.20
CA PRO A 348 -6.65 7.33 3.28
C PRO A 348 -7.75 8.39 3.41
N VAL A 349 -9.04 8.00 3.37
CA VAL A 349 -10.16 8.95 3.28
C VAL A 349 -10.93 9.11 4.59
N ASP A 350 -10.67 8.28 5.58
CA ASP A 350 -11.20 8.45 6.94
C ASP A 350 -10.31 9.39 7.80
N ARG A 351 -10.42 9.28 9.12
CA ARG A 351 -9.65 10.11 10.07
C ARG A 351 -8.64 9.30 10.87
N GLU A 352 -8.67 7.97 10.73
CA GLU A 352 -7.85 7.06 11.51
C GLU A 352 -6.75 6.47 10.62
N ALA A 353 -5.50 6.59 11.02
CA ALA A 353 -4.36 5.97 10.32
C ALA A 353 -4.10 4.59 10.93
N VAL A 354 -4.97 3.64 10.61
CA VAL A 354 -5.02 2.33 11.25
C VAL A 354 -3.69 1.59 11.13
N ALA A 355 -3.12 1.51 9.93
CA ALA A 355 -1.86 0.80 9.70
C ALA A 355 -0.69 1.45 10.46
N LYS A 356 -0.61 2.79 10.47
CA LYS A 356 0.40 3.51 11.24
C LYS A 356 0.29 3.20 12.73
N ASN A 357 -0.94 3.28 13.28
CA ASN A 357 -1.16 3.06 14.70
C ASN A 357 -0.84 1.63 15.11
N VAL A 358 -1.21 0.64 14.29
CA VAL A 358 -0.80 -0.75 14.49
C VAL A 358 0.73 -0.88 14.52
N TYR A 359 1.44 -0.24 13.59
CA TYR A 359 2.91 -0.30 13.56
C TYR A 359 3.56 0.39 14.76
N LEU A 360 3.00 1.51 15.24
CA LEU A 360 3.44 2.14 16.48
C LEU A 360 3.25 1.20 17.68
N GLU A 361 2.11 0.52 17.77
CA GLU A 361 1.86 -0.47 18.81
C GLU A 361 2.82 -1.66 18.73
N LEU A 362 3.09 -2.20 17.53
CA LEU A 362 4.06 -3.28 17.34
C LEU A 362 5.48 -2.87 17.81
N ILE A 363 5.91 -1.64 17.52
CA ILE A 363 7.20 -1.11 17.98
C ILE A 363 7.21 -0.95 19.51
N ASN A 364 6.11 -0.41 20.08
CA ASN A 364 6.03 -0.12 21.50
C ASN A 364 5.98 -1.38 22.37
N GLN A 365 5.32 -2.43 21.90
CA GLN A 365 5.22 -3.69 22.64
C GLN A 365 6.42 -4.63 22.48
N ALA A 366 7.34 -4.35 21.53
CA ALA A 366 8.56 -5.12 21.34
C ALA A 366 9.46 -5.06 22.59
N GLN A 367 9.92 -6.22 23.06
CA GLN A 367 10.74 -6.36 24.27
C GLN A 367 12.15 -6.88 23.99
N LYS A 368 12.28 -7.82 23.06
CA LYS A 368 13.53 -8.50 22.76
C LYS A 368 14.01 -8.20 21.34
N ARG A 369 13.15 -8.34 20.35
CA ARG A 369 13.50 -8.21 18.93
C ARG A 369 12.36 -7.61 18.11
N LEU A 370 12.74 -6.80 17.14
CA LEU A 370 11.83 -6.21 16.16
C LEU A 370 12.52 -6.24 14.80
N TYR A 371 12.05 -7.10 13.91
CA TYR A 371 12.60 -7.28 12.56
C TYR A 371 11.61 -6.82 11.52
N ILE A 372 12.04 -5.98 10.58
CA ILE A 372 11.19 -5.29 9.62
C ILE A 372 11.78 -5.38 8.22
N CYS A 373 11.03 -5.92 7.26
CA CYS A 373 11.29 -5.77 5.84
C CYS A 373 10.42 -4.65 5.27
N THR A 374 11.03 -3.73 4.52
CA THR A 374 10.31 -2.68 3.78
C THR A 374 11.10 -2.22 2.57
N PRO A 375 10.45 -2.04 1.39
CA PRO A 375 11.14 -1.50 0.21
C PRO A 375 11.48 -0.02 0.34
N TYR A 376 10.71 0.72 1.13
CA TYR A 376 10.87 2.15 1.34
C TYR A 376 10.86 2.45 2.83
N LEU A 377 11.81 3.28 3.28
CA LEU A 377 11.94 3.69 4.68
C LEU A 377 11.92 5.22 4.74
N ILE A 378 10.72 5.78 4.68
CA ILE A 378 10.46 7.23 4.66
C ILE A 378 9.54 7.55 5.83
N LEU A 379 10.14 7.66 7.00
CA LEU A 379 9.44 7.69 8.28
C LEU A 379 8.92 9.10 8.63
N ASP A 380 7.72 9.14 9.20
CA ASP A 380 7.30 10.30 9.96
C ASP A 380 8.04 10.38 11.31
N ASN A 381 7.85 11.46 12.03
CA ASN A 381 8.56 11.67 13.29
C ASN A 381 8.16 10.68 14.38
N ASP A 382 6.91 10.21 14.40
CA ASP A 382 6.42 9.28 15.42
C ASP A 382 7.10 7.92 15.26
N LEU A 383 7.05 7.34 14.05
CA LEU A 383 7.70 6.07 13.75
C LEU A 383 9.22 6.13 13.94
N LEU A 384 9.86 7.23 13.49
CA LEU A 384 11.30 7.43 13.69
C LEU A 384 11.65 7.47 15.19
N SER A 385 10.86 8.17 15.98
CA SER A 385 11.09 8.32 17.42
C SER A 385 10.84 7.01 18.17
N CYS A 386 9.78 6.27 17.83
CA CYS A 386 9.46 4.98 18.43
C CYS A 386 10.54 3.92 18.11
N LEU A 387 11.01 3.82 16.87
CA LEU A 387 12.08 2.90 16.47
C LEU A 387 13.39 3.19 17.21
N ARG A 388 13.74 4.48 17.31
CA ARG A 388 14.92 4.91 18.07
C ARG A 388 14.79 4.58 19.56
N LEU A 389 13.62 4.79 20.14
CA LEU A 389 13.34 4.48 21.54
C LEU A 389 13.39 2.97 21.79
N ALA A 390 12.82 2.17 20.90
CA ALA A 390 12.86 0.71 20.99
C ALA A 390 14.33 0.20 21.05
N ALA A 391 15.17 0.65 20.12
CA ALA A 391 16.59 0.29 20.12
C ALA A 391 17.31 0.76 21.40
N LYS A 392 17.05 1.98 21.87
CA LYS A 392 17.65 2.52 23.12
C LYS A 392 17.16 1.80 24.37
N ARG A 393 15.98 1.17 24.35
CA ARG A 393 15.48 0.29 25.43
C ARG A 393 16.19 -1.07 25.45
N GLY A 394 17.03 -1.37 24.46
CA GLY A 394 17.72 -2.64 24.34
C GLY A 394 17.03 -3.67 23.45
N VAL A 395 15.97 -3.30 22.73
CA VAL A 395 15.35 -4.16 21.72
C VAL A 395 16.32 -4.31 20.54
N ASP A 396 16.53 -5.53 20.06
CA ASP A 396 17.29 -5.79 18.82
C ASP A 396 16.41 -5.42 17.62
N VAL A 397 16.53 -4.16 17.17
CA VAL A 397 15.77 -3.63 16.04
C VAL A 397 16.59 -3.81 14.76
N ARG A 398 16.07 -4.59 13.80
CA ARG A 398 16.68 -4.82 12.50
C ARG A 398 15.73 -4.41 11.38
N ILE A 399 16.24 -3.64 10.42
CA ILE A 399 15.48 -3.18 9.25
C ILE A 399 16.21 -3.65 7.99
N TYR A 400 15.49 -4.36 7.14
CA TYR A 400 15.98 -4.87 5.86
C TYR A 400 15.38 -4.03 4.73
N THR A 401 16.26 -3.49 3.87
CA THR A 401 15.90 -2.63 2.74
C THR A 401 16.52 -3.15 1.45
N PRO A 402 16.05 -2.75 0.26
CA PRO A 402 16.65 -3.16 -1.01
C PRO A 402 18.12 -2.74 -1.14
N GLY A 403 18.94 -3.61 -1.72
CA GLY A 403 20.29 -3.27 -2.17
C GLY A 403 20.31 -2.71 -3.59
N VAL A 404 19.41 -3.19 -4.45
CA VAL A 404 19.20 -2.68 -5.81
C VAL A 404 17.86 -1.93 -5.84
N PRO A 405 17.84 -0.59 -5.94
CA PRO A 405 16.61 0.18 -5.88
C PRO A 405 15.84 0.19 -7.21
N ASP A 406 14.50 0.26 -7.14
CA ASP A 406 13.63 0.50 -8.29
C ASP A 406 13.60 1.99 -8.70
N LYS A 407 13.75 2.92 -7.72
CA LYS A 407 13.71 4.38 -7.90
C LYS A 407 14.88 5.03 -7.15
N PRO A 408 15.92 5.49 -7.85
CA PRO A 408 17.13 6.05 -7.23
C PRO A 408 16.86 7.20 -6.27
N THR A 409 15.97 8.13 -6.62
CA THR A 409 15.62 9.29 -5.77
C THR A 409 14.95 8.87 -4.46
N ILE A 410 14.01 7.91 -4.52
CA ILE A 410 13.32 7.37 -3.33
C ILE A 410 14.30 6.60 -2.45
N TYR A 411 15.24 5.89 -3.07
CA TYR A 411 16.30 5.21 -2.34
C TYR A 411 17.25 6.20 -1.61
N GLN A 412 17.60 7.32 -2.25
CA GLN A 412 18.39 8.36 -1.57
C GLN A 412 17.62 8.97 -0.40
N LEU A 413 16.31 9.19 -0.54
CA LEU A 413 15.46 9.64 0.54
C LEU A 413 15.43 8.59 1.67
N THR A 414 15.22 7.31 1.38
CA THR A 414 15.32 6.19 2.35
C THR A 414 16.67 6.24 3.09
N ARG A 415 17.79 6.32 2.38
CA ARG A 415 19.12 6.39 2.98
C ARG A 415 19.33 7.61 3.89
N SER A 416 18.61 8.70 3.68
CA SER A 416 18.71 9.89 4.52
C SER A 416 18.24 9.65 5.97
N TYR A 417 17.42 8.63 6.22
CA TYR A 417 16.95 8.24 7.56
C TYR A 417 17.95 7.32 8.29
N PHE A 418 18.82 6.60 7.58
CA PHE A 418 19.74 5.62 8.14
C PHE A 418 20.63 6.18 9.26
N PRO A 419 21.28 7.37 9.11
CA PRO A 419 22.13 7.89 10.18
C PRO A 419 21.41 8.13 11.51
N HIS A 420 20.12 8.49 11.46
CA HIS A 420 19.32 8.75 12.65
C HIS A 420 18.98 7.48 13.41
N LEU A 421 18.72 6.40 12.67
CA LEU A 421 18.41 5.07 13.21
C LEU A 421 19.68 4.36 13.72
N LEU A 422 20.76 4.36 12.90
CA LEU A 422 22.04 3.74 13.25
C LEU A 422 22.64 4.34 14.54
N ARG A 423 22.60 5.67 14.72
CA ARG A 423 23.06 6.33 15.95
C ARG A 423 22.26 5.94 17.19
N ALA A 424 21.03 5.47 17.01
CA ALA A 424 20.19 5.00 18.12
C ALA A 424 20.38 3.51 18.42
N GLY A 425 21.19 2.79 17.62
CA GLY A 425 21.42 1.37 17.79
C GLY A 425 20.57 0.45 16.93
N VAL A 426 19.73 1.01 16.03
CA VAL A 426 19.02 0.21 15.03
C VAL A 426 20.01 -0.35 14.02
N LYS A 427 19.92 -1.64 13.71
CA LYS A 427 20.71 -2.31 12.68
C LYS A 427 19.98 -2.23 11.34
N ILE A 428 20.67 -1.83 10.28
CA ILE A 428 20.11 -1.71 8.94
C ILE A 428 20.90 -2.62 8.01
N TYR A 429 20.17 -3.37 7.20
CA TYR A 429 20.70 -4.32 6.23
C TYR A 429 20.22 -3.99 4.83
N SER A 430 21.10 -4.09 3.86
CA SER A 430 20.84 -3.86 2.45
C SER A 430 20.87 -5.19 1.71
N TYR A 431 19.74 -5.68 1.22
CA TYR A 431 19.58 -6.96 0.53
C TYR A 431 20.30 -6.94 -0.82
N THR A 432 21.42 -7.65 -0.92
CA THR A 432 22.35 -7.52 -2.05
C THR A 432 21.91 -8.21 -3.34
N PRO A 433 21.13 -9.32 -3.34
CA PRO A 433 20.75 -9.99 -4.57
C PRO A 433 19.81 -9.20 -5.48
N GLY A 434 19.10 -8.20 -4.92
CA GLY A 434 18.16 -7.44 -5.73
C GLY A 434 17.22 -6.52 -4.96
N PHE A 435 15.97 -6.47 -5.41
CA PHE A 435 14.94 -5.60 -4.84
C PHE A 435 14.13 -6.34 -3.79
N LEU A 436 14.32 -5.97 -2.51
CA LEU A 436 13.52 -6.46 -1.40
C LEU A 436 12.20 -5.69 -1.35
N HIS A 437 11.12 -6.34 -1.75
CA HIS A 437 9.77 -5.73 -1.77
C HIS A 437 8.84 -6.27 -0.68
N ALA A 438 9.28 -7.19 0.16
CA ALA A 438 8.52 -7.72 1.28
C ALA A 438 8.14 -6.63 2.31
N LYS A 439 6.94 -6.73 2.88
CA LYS A 439 6.44 -5.91 3.98
C LYS A 439 6.07 -6.87 5.11
N THR A 440 7.10 -7.33 5.81
CA THR A 440 6.98 -8.35 6.85
C THR A 440 7.60 -7.83 8.14
N TRP A 441 6.86 -7.95 9.22
CA TRP A 441 7.29 -7.62 10.57
C TRP A 441 7.29 -8.87 11.43
N LEU A 442 8.26 -8.97 12.32
CA LEU A 442 8.31 -10.00 13.37
C LEU A 442 8.66 -9.34 14.70
N VAL A 443 7.79 -9.52 15.69
CA VAL A 443 7.92 -8.95 17.03
C VAL A 443 8.05 -10.06 18.06
N ASP A 444 9.20 -10.17 18.71
CA ASP A 444 9.49 -11.10 19.83
C ASP A 444 9.16 -12.59 19.55
N ASP A 445 9.11 -13.01 18.28
CA ASP A 445 8.63 -14.34 17.85
C ASP A 445 7.20 -14.65 18.34
N ARG A 446 6.37 -13.64 18.57
CA ARG A 446 4.99 -13.76 19.08
C ARG A 446 3.96 -13.19 18.12
N ILE A 447 4.34 -12.20 17.34
CA ILE A 447 3.46 -11.51 16.37
C ILE A 447 4.21 -11.33 15.08
N ALA A 448 3.57 -11.67 13.97
CA ALA A 448 4.01 -11.23 12.65
C ALA A 448 2.94 -10.33 12.01
N ALA A 449 3.38 -9.38 11.17
CA ALA A 449 2.52 -8.66 10.23
C ALA A 449 3.02 -8.92 8.82
N VAL A 450 2.11 -9.34 7.93
CA VAL A 450 2.40 -9.59 6.51
C VAL A 450 1.34 -8.91 5.67
N GLY A 451 1.74 -8.05 4.75
CA GLY A 451 0.75 -7.32 3.96
C GLY A 451 1.34 -6.41 2.89
N THR A 452 0.62 -5.33 2.63
CA THR A 452 0.94 -4.40 1.54
C THR A 452 1.60 -3.10 2.01
N VAL A 453 1.53 -2.79 3.31
CA VAL A 453 1.87 -1.48 3.91
C VAL A 453 3.38 -1.26 3.97
N ASN A 454 3.88 -0.31 3.19
CA ASN A 454 5.27 0.15 3.28
C ASN A 454 5.46 1.15 4.44
N LEU A 455 6.71 1.33 4.87
CA LEU A 455 7.08 2.40 5.78
C LEU A 455 7.38 3.72 5.04
N ASP A 456 6.35 4.23 4.34
CA ASP A 456 6.42 5.51 3.64
C ASP A 456 5.09 6.29 3.75
N TYR A 457 5.14 7.61 3.47
CA TYR A 457 3.97 8.48 3.59
C TYR A 457 2.82 8.07 2.66
N ARG A 458 3.11 7.47 1.50
CA ARG A 458 2.04 7.07 0.58
C ARG A 458 1.24 5.92 1.15
N SER A 459 1.91 4.88 1.64
CA SER A 459 1.24 3.74 2.26
C SER A 459 0.51 4.12 3.54
N LEU A 460 1.11 4.96 4.39
CA LEU A 460 0.55 5.30 5.70
C LEU A 460 -0.57 6.36 5.66
N TYR A 461 -0.71 7.12 4.56
CA TYR A 461 -1.63 8.29 4.55
C TYR A 461 -2.42 8.49 3.25
N LEU A 462 -2.02 7.84 2.15
CA LEU A 462 -2.59 8.12 0.82
C LEU A 462 -3.15 6.91 0.10
N HIS A 463 -2.74 5.70 0.48
CA HIS A 463 -3.16 4.47 -0.18
C HIS A 463 -4.19 3.70 0.64
N PHE A 464 -5.05 2.94 -0.07
CA PHE A 464 -5.77 1.83 0.52
C PHE A 464 -4.79 0.68 0.65
N GLU A 465 -4.66 0.15 1.85
CA GLU A 465 -3.71 -0.91 2.19
C GLU A 465 -4.42 -2.03 2.95
N ASN A 466 -3.79 -3.21 3.02
CA ASN A 466 -4.21 -4.27 3.91
C ASN A 466 -3.02 -5.04 4.48
N SER A 467 -3.22 -5.64 5.62
CA SER A 467 -2.23 -6.53 6.23
C SER A 467 -2.93 -7.58 7.09
N VAL A 468 -2.19 -8.61 7.49
CA VAL A 468 -2.65 -9.63 8.42
C VAL A 468 -1.71 -9.63 9.61
N LEU A 469 -2.25 -9.47 10.81
CA LEU A 469 -1.56 -9.81 12.05
C LEU A 469 -1.74 -11.29 12.34
N ILE A 470 -0.66 -11.96 12.69
CA ILE A 470 -0.61 -13.38 13.06
C ILE A 470 -0.07 -13.46 14.48
N TYR A 471 -0.83 -14.03 15.36
CA TYR A 471 -0.52 -14.15 16.79
C TYR A 471 -0.20 -15.60 17.13
N GLY A 472 1.06 -15.89 17.46
CA GLY A 472 1.53 -17.23 17.78
C GLY A 472 1.59 -18.19 16.58
N GLY A 473 1.80 -19.46 16.87
CA GLY A 473 1.82 -20.56 15.92
C GLY A 473 3.16 -20.80 15.22
N ALA A 474 3.30 -21.99 14.66
CA ALA A 474 4.50 -22.45 13.95
C ALA A 474 4.84 -21.60 12.72
N VAL A 475 3.86 -20.92 12.13
CA VAL A 475 4.06 -20.01 10.99
C VAL A 475 5.05 -18.88 11.30
N LEU A 476 5.19 -18.48 12.57
CA LEU A 476 6.18 -17.47 12.99
C LEU A 476 7.61 -17.98 12.83
N ASP A 477 7.84 -19.28 12.93
CA ASP A 477 9.15 -19.89 12.68
C ASP A 477 9.52 -19.81 11.18
N ASP A 478 8.55 -19.90 10.27
CA ASP A 478 8.78 -19.71 8.84
C ASP A 478 9.14 -18.25 8.54
N VAL A 479 8.43 -17.29 9.12
CA VAL A 479 8.77 -15.87 9.03
C VAL A 479 10.18 -15.59 9.56
N ARG A 480 10.51 -16.13 10.73
CA ARG A 480 11.84 -15.97 11.34
C ARG A 480 12.93 -16.57 10.48
N ARG A 481 12.68 -17.74 9.89
CA ARG A 481 13.64 -18.42 9.00
C ARG A 481 13.89 -17.59 7.75
N ASP A 482 12.86 -17.06 7.12
CA ASP A 482 12.98 -16.20 5.94
C ASP A 482 13.77 -14.92 6.25
N LEU A 483 13.46 -14.25 7.37
CA LEU A 483 14.21 -13.06 7.81
C LEU A 483 15.70 -13.38 8.07
N ALA A 484 16.01 -14.56 8.59
CA ALA A 484 17.40 -14.99 8.78
C ALA A 484 18.12 -15.25 7.44
N GLU A 485 17.43 -15.79 6.43
CA GLU A 485 18.02 -15.94 5.09
C GLU A 485 18.21 -14.57 4.41
N ILE A 486 17.24 -13.65 4.51
CA ILE A 486 17.40 -12.28 4.03
C ILE A 486 18.62 -11.62 4.67
N GLU A 487 18.84 -11.81 5.98
CA GLU A 487 19.99 -11.23 6.67
C GLU A 487 21.32 -11.78 6.15
N LYS A 488 21.43 -13.09 5.90
CA LYS A 488 22.64 -13.74 5.36
C LYS A 488 23.01 -13.19 3.97
N GLU A 489 22.00 -12.84 3.16
CA GLU A 489 22.17 -12.30 1.82
C GLU A 489 22.28 -10.76 1.80
N SER A 490 22.32 -10.12 2.96
CA SER A 490 22.35 -8.66 3.11
C SER A 490 23.69 -8.15 3.60
N ALA A 491 24.08 -6.97 3.14
CA ALA A 491 25.19 -6.23 3.68
C ALA A 491 24.75 -5.32 4.84
N ALA A 492 25.42 -5.39 5.97
CA ALA A 492 25.18 -4.48 7.08
C ALA A 492 25.58 -3.04 6.69
N VAL A 493 24.68 -2.09 6.91
CA VAL A 493 24.94 -0.67 6.64
C VAL A 493 25.56 -0.02 7.89
N THR A 494 26.64 0.73 7.69
CA THR A 494 27.34 1.45 8.74
C THR A 494 27.17 2.96 8.61
N LEU A 495 27.54 3.70 9.66
CA LEU A 495 27.56 5.18 9.60
C LEU A 495 28.57 5.71 8.58
N ALA A 496 29.62 4.94 8.25
CA ALA A 496 30.59 5.31 7.23
C ALA A 496 29.96 5.30 5.83
N ASP A 497 29.10 4.32 5.55
CA ASP A 497 28.38 4.19 4.26
C ASP A 497 27.33 5.28 4.05
N CYS A 498 26.98 6.00 5.12
CA CYS A 498 26.00 7.09 5.07
C CYS A 498 26.64 8.49 4.93
N ARG A 499 27.99 8.57 4.86
CA ARG A 499 28.68 9.86 4.75
C ARG A 499 28.43 10.47 3.36
N THR A 500 27.90 11.69 3.37
CA THR A 500 27.70 12.50 2.17
C THR A 500 28.41 13.83 2.35
N GLY A 501 28.95 14.40 1.27
CA GLY A 501 29.51 15.76 1.31
C GLY A 501 28.40 16.81 1.57
N PHE A 502 28.81 18.07 1.71
CA PHE A 502 27.89 19.19 1.98
C PHE A 502 26.67 19.22 1.04
N PHE A 503 26.90 19.13 -0.26
CA PHE A 503 25.80 19.15 -1.26
C PHE A 503 24.88 17.94 -1.13
N GLY A 504 25.42 16.75 -0.83
CA GLY A 504 24.62 15.55 -0.58
C GLY A 504 23.74 15.66 0.66
N THR A 505 24.28 16.28 1.72
CA THR A 505 23.52 16.57 2.95
C THR A 505 22.40 17.57 2.69
N LEU A 506 22.68 18.64 1.96
CA LEU A 506 21.67 19.64 1.59
C LEU A 506 20.58 19.04 0.71
N TYR A 507 20.95 18.24 -0.29
CA TYR A 507 20.01 17.52 -1.15
C TYR A 507 19.11 16.59 -0.35
N SER A 508 19.68 15.82 0.58
CA SER A 508 18.90 14.95 1.47
C SER A 508 17.92 15.73 2.36
N ALA A 509 18.31 16.91 2.84
CA ALA A 509 17.42 17.79 3.61
C ALA A 509 16.24 18.30 2.76
N VAL A 510 16.50 18.69 1.52
CA VAL A 510 15.45 19.09 0.57
C VAL A 510 14.51 17.92 0.24
N LEU A 511 15.06 16.71 0.00
CA LEU A 511 14.24 15.52 -0.23
C LEU A 511 13.33 15.21 0.97
N ARG A 512 13.84 15.35 2.20
CA ARG A 512 13.02 15.15 3.42
C ARG A 512 11.92 16.17 3.58
N LEU A 513 12.13 17.40 3.14
CA LEU A 513 11.10 18.45 3.15
C LEU A 513 9.94 18.09 2.21
N VAL A 514 10.22 17.48 1.07
CA VAL A 514 9.20 17.06 0.09
C VAL A 514 8.72 15.63 0.29
N ALA A 515 9.32 14.88 1.23
CA ALA A 515 8.99 13.48 1.52
C ALA A 515 7.48 13.22 1.73
N PRO A 516 6.73 14.10 2.44
CA PRO A 516 5.28 13.92 2.60
C PRO A 516 4.49 13.98 1.29
N LEU A 517 5.09 14.51 0.23
CA LEU A 517 4.47 14.66 -1.10
C LEU A 517 4.86 13.51 -2.06
N CYS A 518 5.78 12.62 -1.65
CA CYS A 518 6.36 11.57 -2.49
C CYS A 518 5.62 10.23 -2.40
#